data_67bb64be496b3867bef346b596097ff0
#
_entry.id   67bb64be496b3867bef346b596097ff0
#
_cell.length_a   1.000
_cell.length_b   1.000
_cell.length_c   1.000
_cell.angle_alpha   90.00
_cell.angle_beta   90.00
_cell.angle_gamma   90.00
#
_symmetry.space_group_name_H-M   'P 1'
#
loop_
_entity.id
_entity.type
_entity.pdbx_description
1 polymer ?
#
loop_
_entity_poly.entity_id
_entity_poly.type
_entity_poly.pdbx_seq_one_letter_code
_entity_poly.pdbx_strand_id
1 'polypeptide(L)'
;MSTYLLDTNFLIYLSDEQSDADKRKLVLQQMAEKLAEDDAKFVLTPLIRYEVLRGVEWQNTDKLATLKHVLEKFESLDITQDVSDLAMNLYRFDKFQAAQSQQPKNLDKRKFDMFHYATAAVNELAILSHDSDIEKIETLHQQFLKHVQAA
;
A
#
# COMPACT_ATOMS: atom_id res chain seq x y z
N MET A 1 13.24 -15.88 -5.49
CA MET A 1 12.61 -15.50 -4.21
C MET A 1 11.90 -14.17 -4.40
N SER A 2 10.60 -14.13 -4.12
CA SER A 2 9.79 -12.93 -4.29
C SER A 2 9.29 -12.44 -2.95
N THR A 3 9.40 -11.14 -2.72
CA THR A 3 8.86 -10.49 -1.53
C THR A 3 7.79 -9.50 -1.96
N TYR A 4 6.63 -9.59 -1.34
CA TYR A 4 5.46 -8.80 -1.67
C TYR A 4 5.08 -7.90 -0.50
N LEU A 5 4.87 -6.61 -0.79
CA LEU A 5 4.29 -5.68 0.16
C LEU A 5 2.76 -5.79 0.05
N LEU A 6 2.10 -6.02 1.17
CA LEU A 6 0.65 -6.13 1.22
C LEU A 6 0.05 -4.75 1.52
N ASP A 7 -0.69 -4.21 0.55
CA ASP A 7 -1.36 -2.93 0.71
C ASP A 7 -2.53 -3.03 1.69
N THR A 8 -2.94 -1.89 2.24
CA THR A 8 -3.96 -1.81 3.28
C THR A 8 -5.27 -2.50 2.88
N ASN A 9 -5.80 -2.16 1.71
CA ASN A 9 -7.06 -2.74 1.26
C ASN A 9 -6.96 -4.25 1.03
N PHE A 10 -5.84 -4.70 0.49
CA PHE A 10 -5.58 -6.13 0.31
C PHE A 10 -5.62 -6.85 1.65
N LEU A 11 -4.94 -6.29 2.67
CA LEU A 11 -4.91 -6.87 4.02
C LEU A 11 -6.28 -6.85 4.70
N ILE A 12 -7.07 -5.80 4.51
CA ILE A 12 -8.42 -5.72 5.07
C ILE A 12 -9.28 -6.88 4.52
N TYR A 13 -9.29 -7.06 3.21
CA TYR A 13 -10.07 -8.15 2.60
C TYR A 13 -9.52 -9.53 2.96
N LEU A 14 -8.21 -9.65 3.11
CA LEU A 14 -7.59 -10.91 3.50
C LEU A 14 -7.94 -11.31 4.94
N SER A 15 -7.90 -10.36 5.87
CA SER A 15 -7.96 -10.62 7.31
C SER A 15 -9.33 -10.43 7.95
N ASP A 16 -10.20 -9.61 7.35
CA ASP A 16 -11.52 -9.31 7.91
C ASP A 16 -12.60 -10.15 7.24
N GLU A 17 -13.08 -11.18 7.95
CA GLU A 17 -14.12 -12.09 7.46
C GLU A 17 -15.46 -11.39 7.20
N GLN A 18 -15.67 -10.21 7.77
CA GLN A 18 -16.87 -9.41 7.59
C GLN A 18 -16.77 -8.42 6.43
N SER A 19 -15.63 -8.38 5.74
CA SER A 19 -15.45 -7.51 4.57
C SER A 19 -16.23 -8.03 3.37
N ASP A 20 -16.26 -7.23 2.29
CA ASP A 20 -16.99 -7.59 1.05
C ASP A 20 -16.59 -8.99 0.56
N ALA A 21 -17.59 -9.89 0.44
CA ALA A 21 -17.35 -11.30 0.13
C ALA A 21 -16.71 -11.52 -1.24
N ASP A 22 -17.12 -10.77 -2.26
CA ASP A 22 -16.60 -10.92 -3.62
C ASP A 22 -15.15 -10.45 -3.70
N LYS A 23 -14.85 -9.31 -3.10
CA LYS A 23 -13.47 -8.77 -3.04
C LYS A 23 -12.57 -9.67 -2.21
N ARG A 24 -13.08 -10.17 -1.10
CA ARG A 24 -12.34 -11.12 -0.26
C ARG A 24 -11.98 -12.39 -1.03
N LYS A 25 -12.92 -12.92 -1.82
CA LYS A 25 -12.67 -14.10 -2.65
C LYS A 25 -11.50 -13.88 -3.63
N LEU A 26 -11.49 -12.73 -4.30
CA LEU A 26 -10.42 -12.38 -5.24
C LEU A 26 -9.06 -12.25 -4.54
N VAL A 27 -9.04 -11.59 -3.38
CA VAL A 27 -7.83 -11.41 -2.59
C VAL A 27 -7.30 -12.77 -2.10
N LEU A 28 -8.19 -13.64 -1.61
CA LEU A 28 -7.79 -14.97 -1.17
C LEU A 28 -7.23 -15.82 -2.30
N GLN A 29 -7.78 -15.69 -3.51
CA GLN A 29 -7.25 -16.38 -4.71
C GLN A 29 -5.84 -15.87 -5.06
N GLN A 30 -5.66 -14.56 -5.06
CA GLN A 30 -4.34 -13.96 -5.33
C GLN A 30 -3.30 -14.39 -4.28
N MET A 31 -3.71 -14.39 -3.01
CA MET A 31 -2.81 -14.82 -1.93
C MET A 31 -2.42 -16.29 -2.09
N ALA A 32 -3.37 -17.15 -2.42
CA ALA A 32 -3.11 -18.57 -2.65
C ALA A 32 -2.12 -18.79 -3.81
N GLU A 33 -2.28 -18.02 -4.91
CA GLU A 33 -1.36 -18.08 -6.05
C GLU A 33 0.07 -17.67 -5.65
N LYS A 34 0.20 -16.62 -4.85
CA LYS A 34 1.51 -16.14 -4.40
C LYS A 34 2.14 -17.10 -3.39
N LEU A 35 1.34 -17.68 -2.51
CA LEU A 35 1.81 -18.68 -1.54
C LEU A 35 2.33 -19.95 -2.22
N ALA A 36 1.85 -20.26 -3.42
CA ALA A 36 2.33 -21.40 -4.20
C ALA A 36 3.71 -21.16 -4.82
N GLU A 37 4.19 -19.91 -4.87
CA GLU A 37 5.53 -19.59 -5.34
C GLU A 37 6.58 -20.03 -4.31
N ASP A 38 7.69 -20.58 -4.78
CA ASP A 38 8.78 -20.99 -3.91
C ASP A 38 9.40 -19.75 -3.22
N ASP A 39 9.58 -19.85 -1.90
CA ASP A 39 10.23 -18.82 -1.08
C ASP A 39 9.55 -17.45 -1.11
N ALA A 40 8.25 -17.39 -1.41
CA ALA A 40 7.51 -16.14 -1.35
C ALA A 40 7.44 -15.60 0.09
N LYS A 41 7.72 -14.30 0.25
CA LYS A 41 7.60 -13.59 1.52
C LYS A 41 6.58 -12.48 1.41
N PHE A 42 5.91 -12.20 2.51
CA PHE A 42 4.88 -11.17 2.59
C PHE A 42 5.21 -10.23 3.74
N VAL A 43 5.23 -8.95 3.46
CA VAL A 43 5.62 -7.92 4.43
C VAL A 43 4.59 -6.80 4.46
N LEU A 44 4.58 -6.07 5.55
CA LEU A 44 3.80 -4.85 5.71
C LEU A 44 4.66 -3.78 6.40
N THR A 45 4.10 -2.60 6.64
CA THR A 45 4.75 -1.53 7.39
C THR A 45 3.91 -1.16 8.61
N PRO A 46 4.49 -0.46 9.61
CA PRO A 46 3.71 0.09 10.71
C PRO A 46 2.58 1.01 10.26
N LEU A 47 2.76 1.74 9.15
CA LEU A 47 1.72 2.62 8.62
C LEU A 47 0.56 1.82 8.04
N ILE A 48 0.84 0.75 7.31
CA ILE A 48 -0.20 -0.17 6.79
C ILE A 48 -0.96 -0.80 7.96
N ARG A 49 -0.24 -1.25 8.98
CA ARG A 49 -0.84 -1.79 10.20
C ARG A 49 -1.78 -0.78 10.85
N TYR A 50 -1.35 0.47 10.98
CA TYR A 50 -2.18 1.54 11.49
C TYR A 50 -3.46 1.72 10.68
N GLU A 51 -3.35 1.75 9.36
CA GLU A 51 -4.51 1.94 8.49
C GLU A 51 -5.54 0.82 8.60
N VAL A 52 -5.07 -0.44 8.70
CA VAL A 52 -5.97 -1.59 8.87
C VAL A 52 -6.68 -1.50 10.23
N LEU A 53 -5.95 -1.23 11.30
CA LEU A 53 -6.48 -1.28 12.65
C LEU A 53 -7.34 -0.07 13.01
N ARG A 54 -7.05 1.11 12.43
CA ARG A 54 -7.83 2.32 12.72
C ARG A 54 -9.29 2.22 12.29
N GLY A 55 -9.59 1.32 11.37
CA GLY A 55 -10.98 1.11 10.91
C GLY A 55 -11.84 0.29 11.85
N VAL A 56 -11.25 -0.29 12.91
CA VAL A 56 -12.00 -1.08 13.89
C VAL A 56 -12.71 -0.15 14.87
N GLU A 57 -14.01 -0.39 15.10
CA GLU A 57 -14.80 0.40 16.02
C GLU A 57 -14.30 0.30 17.46
N TRP A 58 -14.41 1.38 18.23
CA TRP A 58 -13.88 1.47 19.58
C TRP A 58 -14.36 0.34 20.51
N GLN A 59 -15.64 -0.05 20.39
CA GLN A 59 -16.23 -1.09 21.24
C GLN A 59 -15.87 -2.50 20.78
N ASN A 60 -15.37 -2.69 19.56
CA ASN A 60 -15.13 -4.01 18.99
C ASN A 60 -13.72 -4.51 19.33
N THR A 61 -13.49 -4.75 20.61
CA THR A 61 -12.19 -5.17 21.12
C THR A 61 -11.78 -6.56 20.66
N ASP A 62 -12.74 -7.46 20.44
CA ASP A 62 -12.48 -8.81 19.94
C ASP A 62 -11.95 -8.79 18.50
N LYS A 63 -12.59 -7.97 17.65
CA LYS A 63 -12.14 -7.80 16.27
C LYS A 63 -10.74 -7.19 16.23
N LEU A 64 -10.47 -6.21 17.07
CA LEU A 64 -9.15 -5.58 17.16
C LEU A 64 -8.07 -6.62 17.51
N ALA A 65 -8.33 -7.45 18.51
CA ALA A 65 -7.40 -8.50 18.93
C ALA A 65 -7.17 -9.53 17.82
N THR A 66 -8.21 -9.93 17.12
CA THR A 66 -8.14 -10.90 16.02
C THR A 66 -7.30 -10.34 14.86
N LEU A 67 -7.55 -9.08 14.45
CA LEU A 67 -6.80 -8.47 13.35
C LEU A 67 -5.33 -8.25 13.72
N LYS A 68 -5.05 -7.80 14.95
CA LYS A 68 -3.66 -7.69 15.44
C LYS A 68 -2.93 -9.02 15.34
N HIS A 69 -3.58 -10.10 15.74
CA HIS A 69 -2.99 -11.43 15.69
C HIS A 69 -2.65 -11.86 14.26
N VAL A 70 -3.54 -11.58 13.31
CA VAL A 70 -3.29 -11.88 11.89
C VAL A 70 -2.11 -11.06 11.36
N LEU A 71 -2.08 -9.75 11.66
CA LEU A 71 -1.02 -8.87 11.16
C LEU A 71 0.36 -9.22 11.73
N GLU A 72 0.42 -9.74 12.95
CA GLU A 72 1.67 -10.15 13.59
C GLU A 72 2.34 -11.34 12.91
N LYS A 73 1.64 -12.06 12.04
CA LYS A 73 2.20 -13.18 11.28
C LYS A 73 3.09 -12.72 10.13
N PHE A 74 3.03 -11.44 9.76
CA PHE A 74 3.80 -10.88 8.66
C PHE A 74 4.97 -10.07 9.20
N GLU A 75 6.09 -10.15 8.50
CA GLU A 75 7.26 -9.31 8.82
C GLU A 75 6.93 -7.84 8.55
N SER A 76 7.38 -6.97 9.47
CA SER A 76 7.18 -5.53 9.34
C SER A 76 8.48 -4.88 8.86
N LEU A 77 8.38 -4.06 7.80
CA LEU A 77 9.50 -3.26 7.30
C LEU A 77 9.42 -1.84 7.86
N ASP A 78 10.55 -1.28 8.20
CA ASP A 78 10.62 0.10 8.66
C ASP A 78 10.38 1.07 7.50
N ILE A 79 9.81 2.22 7.82
CA ILE A 79 9.69 3.34 6.89
C ILE A 79 10.96 4.18 7.03
N THR A 80 11.86 4.03 6.06
CA THR A 80 13.17 4.68 6.10
C THR A 80 13.10 6.12 5.58
N GLN A 81 14.20 6.87 5.75
CA GLN A 81 14.32 8.21 5.18
C GLN A 81 14.20 8.18 3.65
N ASP A 82 14.78 7.17 2.99
CA ASP A 82 14.68 7.04 1.53
C ASP A 82 13.23 6.88 1.08
N VAL A 83 12.45 6.10 1.80
CA VAL A 83 11.01 5.96 1.55
C VAL A 83 10.31 7.31 1.72
N SER A 84 10.60 8.00 2.81
CA SER A 84 10.04 9.32 3.08
C SER A 84 10.37 10.33 1.98
N ASP A 85 11.60 10.34 1.51
CA ASP A 85 12.06 11.26 0.47
C ASP A 85 11.35 10.99 -0.86
N LEU A 86 11.21 9.73 -1.24
CA LEU A 86 10.48 9.38 -2.47
C LEU A 86 9.00 9.76 -2.36
N ALA A 87 8.36 9.43 -1.24
CA ALA A 87 6.95 9.78 -1.01
C ALA A 87 6.74 11.30 -1.08
N MET A 88 7.64 12.07 -0.45
CA MET A 88 7.62 13.53 -0.50
C MET A 88 7.75 14.06 -1.93
N ASN A 89 8.68 13.53 -2.70
CA ASN A 89 8.90 13.95 -4.08
C ASN A 89 7.68 13.65 -4.95
N LEU A 90 7.07 12.48 -4.77
CA LEU A 90 5.87 12.11 -5.52
C LEU A 90 4.68 13.01 -5.16
N TYR A 91 4.51 13.33 -3.89
CA TYR A 91 3.45 14.24 -3.45
C TYR A 91 3.64 15.64 -4.04
N ARG A 92 4.85 16.18 -3.95
CA ARG A 92 5.18 17.50 -4.49
C ARG A 92 5.00 17.55 -6.01
N PHE A 93 5.41 16.51 -6.71
CA PHE A 93 5.27 16.44 -8.16
C PHE A 93 3.81 16.33 -8.59
N ASP A 94 3.02 15.54 -7.86
CA ASP A 94 1.58 15.42 -8.10
C ASP A 94 0.88 16.77 -7.92
N LYS A 95 1.24 17.51 -6.89
CA LYS A 95 0.73 18.87 -6.65
C LYS A 95 1.14 19.82 -7.77
N PHE A 96 2.38 19.75 -8.22
CA PHE A 96 2.88 20.53 -9.35
C PHE A 96 2.10 20.26 -10.62
N GLN A 97 1.89 18.99 -10.98
CA GLN A 97 1.10 18.62 -12.16
C GLN A 97 -0.36 19.07 -12.06
N ALA A 98 -0.98 18.95 -10.88
CA ALA A 98 -2.34 19.41 -10.67
C ALA A 98 -2.48 20.91 -10.90
N ALA A 99 -1.51 21.69 -10.45
CA ALA A 99 -1.48 23.14 -10.69
C ALA A 99 -1.32 23.47 -12.20
N GLN A 100 -0.52 22.70 -12.91
CA GLN A 100 -0.32 22.88 -14.36
C GLN A 100 -1.59 22.60 -15.16
N SER A 101 -2.34 21.55 -14.76
CA SER A 101 -3.57 21.14 -15.43
C SER A 101 -4.77 21.99 -15.04
N GLN A 102 -4.66 22.82 -14.00
CA GLN A 102 -5.73 23.65 -13.43
C GLN A 102 -6.95 22.83 -12.97
N GLN A 103 -6.74 21.54 -12.68
CA GLN A 103 -7.80 20.68 -12.18
C GLN A 103 -7.64 20.47 -10.67
N PRO A 104 -8.72 20.66 -9.89
CA PRO A 104 -8.66 20.38 -8.46
C PRO A 104 -8.44 18.89 -8.23
N LYS A 105 -7.52 18.57 -7.31
CA LYS A 105 -7.18 17.20 -6.97
C LYS A 105 -7.07 17.05 -5.47
N ASN A 106 -7.74 16.05 -4.92
CA ASN A 106 -7.64 15.75 -3.50
C ASN A 106 -6.38 14.91 -3.25
N LEU A 107 -5.27 15.60 -2.94
CA LEU A 107 -3.98 14.96 -2.72
C LEU A 107 -3.93 14.18 -1.39
N ASP A 108 -4.70 14.61 -0.39
CA ASP A 108 -4.73 13.93 0.91
C ASP A 108 -5.25 12.50 0.84
N LYS A 109 -6.11 12.21 -0.14
CA LYS A 109 -6.64 10.86 -0.36
C LYS A 109 -5.54 9.84 -0.63
N ARG A 110 -4.41 10.26 -1.23
CA ARG A 110 -3.33 9.38 -1.65
C ARG A 110 -2.09 9.43 -0.77
N LYS A 111 -2.11 10.24 0.30
CA LYS A 111 -0.87 10.49 1.07
C LYS A 111 -0.25 9.22 1.64
N PHE A 112 -1.05 8.29 2.13
CA PHE A 112 -0.55 7.03 2.66
C PHE A 112 -0.17 6.07 1.54
N ASP A 113 -0.93 6.05 0.45
CA ASP A 113 -0.62 5.22 -0.71
C ASP A 113 0.73 5.59 -1.33
N MET A 114 1.12 6.85 -1.28
CA MET A 114 2.45 7.28 -1.72
C MET A 114 3.56 6.67 -0.86
N PHE A 115 3.34 6.54 0.45
CA PHE A 115 4.28 5.83 1.33
C PHE A 115 4.34 4.35 1.01
N HIS A 116 3.20 3.72 0.73
CA HIS A 116 3.17 2.29 0.39
C HIS A 116 3.89 2.02 -0.92
N TYR A 117 3.58 2.82 -1.93
CA TYR A 117 4.28 2.73 -3.21
C TYR A 117 5.79 2.97 -3.05
N ALA A 118 6.16 4.02 -2.31
CA ALA A 118 7.57 4.36 -2.09
C ALA A 118 8.31 3.25 -1.34
N THR A 119 7.65 2.62 -0.36
CA THR A 119 8.23 1.47 0.37
C THR A 119 8.54 0.33 -0.60
N ALA A 120 7.61 -0.01 -1.48
CA ALA A 120 7.82 -1.06 -2.47
C ALA A 120 8.93 -0.69 -3.46
N ALA A 121 8.93 0.55 -3.97
CA ALA A 121 9.91 0.99 -4.96
C ALA A 121 11.33 1.02 -4.40
N VAL A 122 11.52 1.58 -3.20
CA VAL A 122 12.85 1.69 -2.56
C VAL A 122 13.41 0.31 -2.21
N ASN A 123 12.56 -0.61 -1.78
CA ASN A 123 12.97 -1.96 -1.39
C ASN A 123 12.88 -2.98 -2.53
N GLU A 124 12.54 -2.54 -3.73
CA GLU A 124 12.41 -3.38 -4.93
C GLU A 124 11.43 -4.54 -4.72
N LEU A 125 10.26 -4.22 -4.15
CA LEU A 125 9.20 -5.19 -3.87
C LEU A 125 8.06 -5.02 -4.86
N ALA A 126 7.39 -6.14 -5.18
CA ALA A 126 6.08 -6.09 -5.80
C ALA A 126 5.03 -5.76 -4.74
N ILE A 127 4.01 -5.00 -5.10
CA ILE A 127 2.92 -4.65 -4.18
C ILE A 127 1.66 -5.43 -4.56
N LEU A 128 1.04 -6.06 -3.57
CA LEU A 128 -0.26 -6.70 -3.75
C LEU A 128 -1.33 -5.73 -3.26
N SER A 129 -2.11 -5.23 -4.19
CA SER A 129 -3.13 -4.23 -3.94
C SER A 129 -4.43 -4.60 -4.67
N HIS A 130 -5.54 -4.25 -4.07
CA HIS A 130 -6.86 -4.35 -4.68
C HIS A 130 -7.37 -2.95 -5.09
N ASP A 131 -6.47 -2.00 -5.29
CA ASP A 131 -6.79 -0.60 -5.55
C ASP A 131 -6.02 -0.09 -6.78
N SER A 132 -6.75 0.60 -7.68
CA SER A 132 -6.15 1.21 -8.87
C SER A 132 -5.28 2.44 -8.54
N ASP A 133 -5.36 2.98 -7.32
CA ASP A 133 -4.57 4.16 -6.93
C ASP A 133 -3.06 3.88 -6.97
N ILE A 134 -2.65 2.65 -6.68
CA ILE A 134 -1.23 2.26 -6.75
C ILE A 134 -0.72 2.35 -8.20
N GLU A 135 -1.50 1.91 -9.18
CA GLU A 135 -1.13 2.03 -10.60
C GLU A 135 -1.00 3.49 -11.04
N LYS A 136 -1.87 4.35 -10.53
CA LYS A 136 -1.80 5.78 -10.80
C LYS A 136 -0.53 6.41 -10.24
N ILE A 137 -0.10 5.98 -9.06
CA ILE A 137 1.13 6.46 -8.43
C ILE A 137 2.35 5.93 -9.20
N GLU A 138 2.31 4.69 -9.68
CA GLU A 138 3.37 4.16 -10.54
C GLU A 138 3.53 5.00 -11.80
N THR A 139 2.44 5.36 -12.46
CA THR A 139 2.45 6.26 -13.62
C THR A 139 3.04 7.62 -13.26
N LEU A 140 2.64 8.17 -12.11
CA LEU A 140 3.19 9.44 -11.60
C LEU A 140 4.70 9.35 -11.40
N HIS A 141 5.18 8.23 -10.86
CA HIS A 141 6.61 8.02 -10.64
C HIS A 141 7.38 7.98 -11.96
N GLN A 142 6.85 7.31 -12.99
CA GLN A 142 7.45 7.28 -14.31
C GLN A 142 7.54 8.69 -14.90
N GLN A 143 6.50 9.49 -14.76
CA GLN A 143 6.48 10.87 -15.22
C GLN A 143 7.48 11.75 -14.45
N PHE A 144 7.59 11.55 -13.15
CA PHE A 144 8.55 12.23 -12.29
C PHE A 144 9.99 11.95 -12.76
N LEU A 145 10.32 10.68 -12.99
CA LEU A 145 11.66 10.29 -13.44
C LEU A 145 12.01 10.92 -14.78
N LYS A 146 11.07 10.95 -15.72
CA LYS A 146 11.28 11.61 -17.03
C LYS A 146 11.49 13.10 -16.86
N HIS A 147 10.72 13.74 -15.99
CA HIS A 147 10.83 15.18 -15.75
C HIS A 147 12.20 15.55 -15.17
N VAL A 148 12.71 14.80 -14.20
CA VAL A 148 14.01 15.05 -13.57
C VAL A 148 15.15 14.79 -14.56
N GLN A 149 15.03 13.79 -15.43
CA GLN A 149 16.05 13.46 -16.43
C GLN A 149 16.12 14.52 -17.54
N ALA A 150 14.99 15.19 -17.84
CA ALA A 150 14.92 16.23 -18.86
C ALA A 150 15.45 17.60 -18.39
N ALA A 151 15.67 17.76 -17.07
CA ALA A 151 16.08 19.03 -16.47
C ALA A 151 17.61 19.27 -16.61
#